data_c3791f242e1d47c0bca7940c1b5289f6
#
_entry.id   c3791f242e1d47c0bca7940c1b5289f6
#
_cell.length_a   1.000
_cell.length_b   1.000
_cell.length_c   1.000
_cell.angle_alpha   90.00
_cell.angle_beta   90.00
_cell.angle_gamma   90.00
#
_symmetry.space_group_name_H-M   'P 1'
#
loop_
_entity.id
_entity.type
_entity.pdbx_description
1 polymer ?
#
loop_
_entity_poly.entity_id
_entity_poly.type
_entity_poly.pdbx_seq_one_letter_code
_entity_poly.pdbx_strand_id
1 'polypeptide(L)'
;IGPTATIRENKPYKNMGGSPWATSNVMARVAGITKTNTSVFPEKRGDGFCARLDTRMESVKVLGIVDITVLAAGSIFLGDVHEPIKGTKNPQKILNSGIPFTKKPIAVQFDYKVKMSDREKRVHATGFSKITDVEGKDFPEMNLFLQKRWEDKDGNIYAKRVGTAVVRYYTCLLYTSDAADD
;
A
#
# COMPACT_ATOMS: atom_id res chain seq x y z
N ILE A 1 -13.61 5.50 -1.41
CA ILE A 1 -12.33 5.86 -0.78
C ILE A 1 -12.64 6.98 0.19
N GLY A 2 -12.38 6.76 1.47
CA GLY A 2 -12.60 7.75 2.50
C GLY A 2 -11.84 9.06 2.24
N PRO A 3 -12.22 10.15 2.92
CA PRO A 3 -11.53 11.42 2.74
C PRO A 3 -10.04 11.25 3.01
N THR A 4 -9.25 11.91 2.19
CA THR A 4 -7.80 11.90 2.28
C THR A 4 -7.39 12.28 3.69
N ALA A 5 -6.55 11.48 4.30
CA ALA A 5 -5.92 11.86 5.55
C ALA A 5 -5.09 13.13 5.30
N THR A 6 -5.60 14.27 5.73
CA THR A 6 -4.86 15.52 5.68
C THR A 6 -3.94 15.55 6.88
N ILE A 7 -2.65 15.61 6.66
CA ILE A 7 -1.68 15.72 7.74
C ILE A 7 -1.69 17.16 8.22
N ARG A 8 -2.19 17.41 9.41
CA ARG A 8 -1.99 18.64 10.13
C ARG A 8 -1.02 18.38 11.28
N GLU A 9 0.03 19.17 11.37
CA GLU A 9 0.93 19.21 12.53
C GLU A 9 1.60 17.86 12.84
N ASN A 10 2.02 17.10 11.84
CA ASN A 10 2.67 15.79 12.01
C ASN A 10 1.83 14.75 12.78
N LYS A 11 0.54 14.92 12.86
CA LYS A 11 -0.38 13.94 13.44
C LYS A 11 -1.04 13.14 12.33
N PRO A 12 -0.98 11.80 12.37
CA PRO A 12 -1.72 10.97 11.44
C PRO A 12 -3.21 11.07 11.77
N TYR A 13 -4.01 11.09 10.74
CA TYR A 13 -5.46 10.93 10.87
C TYR A 13 -5.81 9.49 10.60
N LYS A 14 -6.60 8.90 11.46
CA LYS A 14 -7.28 7.64 11.15
C LYS A 14 -8.15 7.84 9.92
N ASN A 15 -8.37 6.79 9.16
CA ASN A 15 -9.32 6.79 8.05
C ASN A 15 -10.66 7.37 8.54
N MET A 16 -10.91 8.63 8.18
CA MET A 16 -12.16 9.29 8.53
C MET A 16 -13.24 8.85 7.56
N GLY A 17 -14.40 8.48 8.06
CA GLY A 17 -15.56 8.11 7.25
C GLY A 17 -15.91 6.62 7.23
N GLY A 18 -15.29 5.79 8.06
CA GLY A 18 -15.68 4.38 8.20
C GLY A 18 -15.42 3.53 6.96
N SER A 19 -14.58 4.01 6.04
CA SER A 19 -14.16 3.24 4.88
C SER A 19 -13.24 2.09 5.32
N PRO A 20 -13.41 0.88 4.79
CA PRO A 20 -12.52 -0.24 5.05
C PRO A 20 -11.16 -0.13 4.34
N TRP A 21 -10.96 0.93 3.58
CA TRP A 21 -9.72 1.17 2.84
C TRP A 21 -8.69 1.89 3.73
N ALA A 22 -7.50 1.29 3.81
CA ALA A 22 -6.30 1.89 4.36
C ALA A 22 -5.32 2.25 3.25
N THR A 23 -4.34 3.09 3.58
CA THR A 23 -3.35 3.59 2.63
C THR A 23 -1.94 3.45 3.19
N SER A 24 -0.94 3.58 2.32
CA SER A 24 0.47 3.70 2.70
C SER A 24 0.84 5.08 3.28
N ASN A 25 -0.10 5.98 3.47
CA ASN A 25 0.11 7.23 4.21
C ASN A 25 0.18 6.93 5.71
N VAL A 26 1.34 6.55 6.17
CA VAL A 26 1.55 6.08 7.54
C VAL A 26 2.58 6.93 8.26
N MET A 27 2.43 7.01 9.58
CA MET A 27 3.40 7.64 10.45
C MET A 27 4.45 6.62 10.88
N ALA A 28 5.71 6.96 10.65
CA ALA A 28 6.86 6.22 11.18
C ALA A 28 7.57 7.03 12.26
N ARG A 29 8.02 6.35 13.30
CA ARG A 29 8.84 6.93 14.37
C ARG A 29 10.12 6.13 14.51
N VAL A 30 11.22 6.74 14.08
CA VAL A 30 12.56 6.14 14.11
C VAL A 30 13.52 7.09 14.79
N ALA A 31 14.31 6.60 15.74
CA ALA A 31 15.30 7.38 16.49
C ALA A 31 14.75 8.69 17.09
N GLY A 32 13.54 8.67 17.62
CA GLY A 32 12.88 9.85 18.21
C GLY A 32 12.26 10.82 17.19
N ILE A 33 12.50 10.64 15.91
CA ILE A 33 11.93 11.47 14.84
C ILE A 33 10.67 10.82 14.32
N THR A 34 9.61 11.62 14.25
CA THR A 34 8.35 11.22 13.65
C THR A 34 8.24 11.82 12.26
N LYS A 35 8.05 10.99 11.25
CA LYS A 35 7.81 11.40 9.87
C LYS A 35 6.59 10.67 9.34
N THR A 36 5.79 11.39 8.57
CA THR A 36 4.67 10.80 7.85
C THR A 36 5.02 10.72 6.38
N ASN A 37 4.78 9.54 5.81
CA ASN A 37 4.88 9.35 4.38
C ASN A 37 3.52 9.67 3.74
N THR A 38 3.53 10.47 2.68
CA THR A 38 2.34 10.75 1.87
C THR A 38 2.60 10.30 0.45
N SER A 39 2.06 9.16 0.09
CA SER A 39 2.22 8.51 -1.21
C SER A 39 0.88 8.21 -1.89
N VAL A 40 -0.23 8.52 -1.21
CA VAL A 40 -1.59 8.37 -1.73
C VAL A 40 -2.31 9.70 -1.63
N PHE A 41 -2.85 10.16 -2.75
CA PHE A 41 -3.48 11.46 -2.89
C PHE A 41 -4.86 11.35 -3.52
N PRO A 42 -5.79 12.28 -3.22
CA PRO A 42 -6.99 12.41 -4.03
C PRO A 42 -6.62 13.06 -5.37
N GLU A 43 -7.14 12.54 -6.43
CA GLU A 43 -7.06 13.15 -7.76
C GLU A 43 -8.45 13.32 -8.32
N LYS A 44 -8.74 14.49 -8.90
CA LYS A 44 -10.06 14.79 -9.45
C LYS A 44 -10.31 13.94 -10.70
N ARG A 45 -11.48 13.32 -10.77
CA ARG A 45 -11.95 12.55 -11.91
C ARG A 45 -13.43 12.80 -12.15
N GLY A 46 -13.74 13.52 -13.24
CA GLY A 46 -15.12 13.98 -13.47
C GLY A 46 -15.63 14.81 -12.30
N ASP A 47 -16.80 14.47 -11.81
CA ASP A 47 -17.43 15.12 -10.64
C ASP A 47 -16.97 14.54 -9.29
N GLY A 48 -16.11 13.53 -9.30
CA GLY A 48 -15.62 12.86 -8.10
C GLY A 48 -14.10 12.86 -7.96
N PHE A 49 -13.62 11.93 -7.16
CA PHE A 49 -12.20 11.73 -6.91
C PHE A 49 -11.82 10.26 -7.06
N CYS A 50 -10.61 10.03 -7.49
CA CYS A 50 -9.95 8.72 -7.45
C CYS A 50 -8.71 8.78 -6.56
N ALA A 51 -8.15 7.64 -6.23
CA ALA A 51 -6.87 7.56 -5.53
C ALA A 51 -5.71 7.63 -6.53
N ARG A 52 -4.81 8.58 -6.35
CA ARG A 52 -3.51 8.58 -7.00
C ARG A 52 -2.48 7.95 -6.07
N LEU A 53 -1.80 6.94 -6.57
CA LEU A 53 -0.77 6.18 -5.85
C LEU A 53 0.58 6.52 -6.47
N ASP A 54 1.46 7.15 -5.71
CA ASP A 54 2.80 7.52 -6.14
C ASP A 54 3.85 6.67 -5.40
N THR A 55 4.67 5.95 -6.14
CA THR A 55 5.83 5.26 -5.58
C THR A 55 7.08 6.09 -5.84
N ARG A 56 7.82 6.41 -4.78
CA ARG A 56 9.00 7.28 -4.86
C ARG A 56 10.05 6.95 -3.80
N MET A 57 11.26 7.43 -4.04
CA MET A 57 12.32 7.36 -3.05
C MET A 57 12.16 8.50 -2.03
N GLU A 58 12.16 8.16 -0.76
CA GLU A 58 12.11 9.11 0.35
C GLU A 58 13.40 9.02 1.16
N SER A 59 14.02 10.17 1.40
CA SER A 59 15.23 10.25 2.23
C SER A 59 14.96 11.00 3.53
N VAL A 60 15.47 10.46 4.63
CA VAL A 60 15.40 11.06 5.95
C VAL A 60 16.81 11.24 6.46
N LYS A 61 17.22 12.50 6.64
CA LYS A 61 18.49 12.85 7.27
C LYS A 61 18.25 13.21 8.72
N VAL A 62 18.94 12.55 9.63
CA VAL A 62 18.83 12.79 11.07
C VAL A 62 20.17 13.32 11.58
N LEU A 63 20.19 14.59 11.97
CA LEU A 63 21.34 15.28 12.59
C LEU A 63 22.68 15.08 11.84
N GLY A 64 22.65 14.87 10.54
CA GLY A 64 23.86 14.63 9.74
C GLY A 64 24.54 13.27 9.97
N ILE A 65 24.01 12.44 10.85
CA ILE A 65 24.62 11.15 11.22
C ILE A 65 23.92 9.97 10.54
N VAL A 66 22.60 10.08 10.32
CA VAL A 66 21.81 9.00 9.72
C VAL A 66 21.18 9.51 8.43
N ASP A 67 21.56 8.92 7.32
CA ASP A 67 20.93 9.12 6.00
C ASP A 67 20.23 7.81 5.63
N ILE A 68 18.90 7.83 5.73
CA ILE A 68 18.08 6.66 5.41
C ILE A 68 17.28 6.99 4.18
N THR A 69 17.47 6.21 3.13
CA THR A 69 16.64 6.26 1.94
C THR A 69 15.81 4.99 1.83
N VAL A 70 14.50 5.16 1.68
CA VAL A 70 13.54 4.06 1.57
C VAL A 70 12.69 4.24 0.33
N LEU A 71 12.23 3.14 -0.23
CA LEU A 71 11.20 3.15 -1.26
C LEU A 71 9.83 3.28 -0.59
N ALA A 72 9.20 4.42 -0.76
CA ALA A 72 7.84 4.68 -0.30
C ALA A 72 6.86 4.28 -1.40
N ALA A 73 6.32 3.08 -1.31
CA ALA A 73 5.32 2.60 -2.25
C ALA A 73 3.96 3.27 -2.01
N GLY A 74 3.36 3.82 -3.07
CA GLY A 74 1.97 4.28 -3.03
C GLY A 74 1.04 3.07 -3.13
N SER A 75 0.29 2.79 -2.07
CA SER A 75 -0.64 1.67 -2.05
C SER A 75 -1.91 1.96 -1.26
N ILE A 76 -3.00 1.33 -1.67
CA ILE A 76 -4.25 1.23 -0.93
C ILE A 76 -4.57 -0.25 -0.71
N PHE A 77 -5.19 -0.56 0.40
CA PHE A 77 -5.56 -1.94 0.73
C PHE A 77 -6.77 -1.97 1.67
N LEU A 78 -7.43 -3.10 1.71
CA LEU A 78 -8.49 -3.35 2.69
C LEU A 78 -7.87 -3.82 4.00
N GLY A 79 -8.24 -3.19 5.09
CA GLY A 79 -7.71 -3.50 6.42
C GLY A 79 -7.30 -2.25 7.20
N ASP A 80 -6.35 -2.44 8.11
CA ASP A 80 -5.88 -1.39 9.01
C ASP A 80 -4.37 -1.46 9.22
N VAL A 81 -3.79 -0.35 9.69
CA VAL A 81 -2.36 -0.23 10.02
C VAL A 81 -2.23 0.19 11.47
N HIS A 82 -1.39 -0.51 12.21
CA HIS A 82 -1.03 -0.10 13.57
C HIS A 82 0.08 0.95 13.53
N GLU A 83 -0.24 2.16 13.90
CA GLU A 83 0.67 3.30 13.95
C GLU A 83 1.07 3.66 15.40
N PRO A 84 2.25 4.24 15.60
CA PRO A 84 3.30 4.54 14.63
C PRO A 84 4.12 3.30 14.25
N ILE A 85 4.60 3.26 13.00
CA ILE A 85 5.54 2.23 12.57
C ILE A 85 6.89 2.50 13.23
N LYS A 86 7.34 1.57 14.06
CA LYS A 86 8.59 1.70 14.85
C LYS A 86 9.77 0.95 14.27
N GLY A 87 9.57 0.19 13.21
CA GLY A 87 10.61 -0.58 12.55
C GLY A 87 10.07 -1.41 11.38
N THR A 88 10.98 -1.94 10.59
CA THR A 88 10.68 -2.75 9.41
C THR A 88 10.76 -4.25 9.64
N LYS A 89 11.18 -4.67 10.86
CA LYS A 89 11.16 -6.07 11.25
C LYS A 89 9.72 -6.53 11.49
N ASN A 90 9.30 -7.61 10.87
CA ASN A 90 7.95 -8.18 10.99
C ASN A 90 6.81 -7.23 10.54
N PRO A 91 6.78 -6.81 9.28
CA PRO A 91 5.73 -5.90 8.76
C PRO A 91 4.32 -6.48 8.92
N GLN A 92 4.17 -7.78 8.98
CA GLN A 92 2.88 -8.46 9.19
C GLN A 92 2.23 -8.15 10.55
N LYS A 93 3.02 -7.77 11.56
CA LYS A 93 2.49 -7.41 12.89
C LYS A 93 1.90 -6.02 12.96
N ILE A 94 2.20 -5.16 11.99
CA ILE A 94 1.69 -3.80 11.89
C ILE A 94 0.54 -3.65 10.91
N LEU A 95 0.26 -4.68 10.13
CA LEU A 95 -0.80 -4.71 9.15
C LEU A 95 -1.86 -5.73 9.56
N ASN A 96 -3.08 -5.27 9.72
CA ASN A 96 -4.26 -6.13 9.80
C ASN A 96 -4.95 -6.11 8.43
N SER A 97 -4.41 -6.90 7.50
CA SER A 97 -4.88 -6.93 6.11
C SER A 97 -6.18 -7.72 5.96
N GLY A 98 -7.08 -7.18 5.13
CA GLY A 98 -8.34 -7.78 4.79
C GLY A 98 -9.50 -7.32 5.66
N ILE A 99 -10.69 -7.58 5.19
CA ILE A 99 -11.96 -7.33 5.86
C ILE A 99 -12.82 -8.59 5.77
N PRO A 100 -13.76 -8.81 6.71
CA PRO A 100 -14.72 -9.90 6.60
C PRO A 100 -15.53 -9.76 5.31
N PHE A 101 -15.63 -10.86 4.55
CA PHE A 101 -16.39 -10.91 3.32
C PHE A 101 -17.21 -12.20 3.26
N THR A 102 -18.52 -12.08 3.24
CA THR A 102 -19.46 -13.21 3.36
C THR A 102 -20.14 -13.59 2.06
N LYS A 103 -19.91 -12.80 0.99
CA LYS A 103 -20.51 -13.04 -0.32
C LYS A 103 -19.58 -13.87 -1.21
N LYS A 104 -20.15 -14.53 -2.20
CA LYS A 104 -19.39 -15.20 -3.26
C LYS A 104 -19.23 -14.21 -4.42
N PRO A 105 -18.03 -13.64 -4.64
CA PRO A 105 -17.81 -12.72 -5.76
C PRO A 105 -17.71 -13.50 -7.06
N ILE A 106 -18.10 -12.85 -8.15
CA ILE A 106 -17.92 -13.36 -9.52
C ILE A 106 -16.87 -12.55 -10.26
N ALA A 107 -16.68 -11.28 -9.91
CA ALA A 107 -15.72 -10.39 -10.54
C ALA A 107 -15.31 -9.26 -9.59
N VAL A 108 -14.19 -8.62 -9.90
CA VAL A 108 -13.76 -7.32 -9.36
C VAL A 108 -13.56 -6.39 -10.55
N GLN A 109 -14.23 -5.25 -10.52
CA GLN A 109 -14.12 -4.24 -11.56
C GLN A 109 -13.56 -2.93 -10.97
N PHE A 110 -12.65 -2.30 -11.69
CA PHE A 110 -12.09 -0.99 -11.34
C PHE A 110 -11.52 -0.30 -12.57
N ASP A 111 -11.54 1.03 -12.54
CA ASP A 111 -10.90 1.85 -13.54
C ASP A 111 -9.50 2.23 -13.07
N TYR A 112 -8.56 2.26 -13.98
CA TYR A 112 -7.20 2.62 -13.67
C TYR A 112 -6.53 3.45 -14.76
N LYS A 113 -5.54 4.24 -14.36
CA LYS A 113 -4.58 4.89 -15.24
C LYS A 113 -3.19 4.66 -14.66
N VAL A 114 -2.29 4.18 -15.48
CA VAL A 114 -0.92 3.87 -15.07
C VAL A 114 0.06 4.78 -15.79
N LYS A 115 0.99 5.35 -15.01
CA LYS A 115 2.19 6.00 -15.52
C LYS A 115 3.38 5.26 -14.94
N MET A 116 4.18 4.66 -15.80
CA MET A 116 5.38 3.92 -15.39
C MET A 116 6.62 4.81 -15.44
N SER A 117 7.62 4.44 -14.66
CA SER A 117 8.96 5.04 -14.77
C SER A 117 9.64 4.60 -16.07
N ASP A 118 10.44 5.49 -16.65
CA ASP A 118 11.28 5.17 -17.81
C ASP A 118 12.53 4.35 -17.44
N ARG A 119 12.74 4.08 -16.14
CA ARG A 119 13.86 3.28 -15.68
C ARG A 119 13.75 1.84 -16.20
N GLU A 120 14.86 1.32 -16.68
CA GLU A 120 14.94 -0.06 -17.16
C GLU A 120 15.21 -1.09 -16.06
N LYS A 121 15.68 -0.63 -14.90
CA LYS A 121 15.99 -1.47 -13.74
C LYS A 121 15.10 -1.11 -12.56
N ARG A 122 14.69 -2.13 -11.83
CA ARG A 122 14.00 -1.99 -10.55
C ARG A 122 14.96 -1.54 -9.46
N VAL A 123 14.43 -0.86 -8.47
CA VAL A 123 15.17 -0.51 -7.26
C VAL A 123 14.81 -1.50 -6.16
N HIS A 124 15.82 -2.12 -5.59
CA HIS A 124 15.70 -2.86 -4.34
C HIS A 124 16.22 -1.99 -3.20
N ALA A 125 15.32 -1.62 -2.30
CA ALA A 125 15.65 -0.85 -1.10
C ALA A 125 15.07 -1.59 0.11
N THR A 126 15.93 -1.98 1.03
CA THR A 126 15.53 -2.48 2.35
C THR A 126 15.84 -1.39 3.37
N GLY A 127 14.93 -1.12 4.31
CA GLY A 127 15.12 -0.05 5.29
C GLY A 127 16.49 -0.14 5.96
N PHE A 128 17.24 0.94 5.97
CA PHE A 128 18.63 1.08 6.43
C PHE A 128 19.70 0.45 5.54
N SER A 129 19.38 -0.15 4.42
CA SER A 129 20.35 -0.81 3.58
C SER A 129 20.64 -0.04 2.29
N LYS A 130 21.72 -0.45 1.66
CA LYS A 130 22.15 0.06 0.38
C LYS A 130 21.05 -0.16 -0.69
N ILE A 131 20.78 0.90 -1.44
CA ILE A 131 19.93 0.82 -2.61
C ILE A 131 20.71 0.12 -3.72
N THR A 132 20.10 -0.85 -4.37
CA THR A 132 20.69 -1.59 -5.49
C THR A 132 19.71 -1.65 -6.65
N ASP A 133 20.25 -1.62 -7.86
CA ASP A 133 19.46 -1.90 -9.05
C ASP A 133 19.34 -3.41 -9.28
N VAL A 134 18.15 -3.85 -9.64
CA VAL A 134 17.83 -5.25 -9.96
C VAL A 134 17.26 -5.29 -11.37
N GLU A 135 17.60 -6.31 -12.12
CA GLU A 135 17.13 -6.50 -13.49
C GLU A 135 15.58 -6.54 -13.60
N GLY A 136 15.07 -6.00 -14.69
CA GLY A 136 13.66 -5.91 -15.01
C GLY A 136 13.04 -4.58 -14.65
N LYS A 137 11.89 -4.28 -15.24
CA LYS A 137 11.11 -3.05 -15.00
C LYS A 137 10.16 -3.22 -13.82
N ASP A 138 9.98 -2.13 -13.09
CA ASP A 138 8.89 -2.05 -12.13
C ASP A 138 7.55 -1.90 -12.85
N PHE A 139 6.51 -2.45 -12.26
CA PHE A 139 5.14 -2.31 -12.72
C PHE A 139 4.18 -2.23 -11.53
N PRO A 140 3.09 -1.47 -11.67
CA PRO A 140 2.01 -1.51 -10.70
C PRO A 140 1.31 -2.86 -10.73
N GLU A 141 0.82 -3.27 -9.56
CA GLU A 141 0.13 -4.54 -9.39
C GLU A 141 -1.11 -4.36 -8.53
N MET A 142 -2.18 -5.05 -8.89
CA MET A 142 -3.34 -5.25 -8.03
C MET A 142 -3.46 -6.72 -7.67
N ASN A 143 -3.59 -6.97 -6.37
CA ASN A 143 -3.77 -8.30 -5.83
C ASN A 143 -5.07 -8.37 -5.04
N LEU A 144 -5.88 -9.38 -5.31
CA LEU A 144 -7.03 -9.71 -4.50
C LEU A 144 -6.91 -11.16 -4.03
N PHE A 145 -7.00 -11.35 -2.72
CA PHE A 145 -6.95 -12.65 -2.10
C PHE A 145 -8.21 -12.90 -1.28
N LEU A 146 -8.91 -13.98 -1.58
CA LEU A 146 -9.96 -14.51 -0.72
C LEU A 146 -9.38 -15.58 0.19
N GLN A 147 -9.61 -15.43 1.48
CA GLN A 147 -9.09 -16.34 2.48
C GLN A 147 -10.20 -16.80 3.44
N LYS A 148 -10.22 -18.09 3.72
CA LYS A 148 -10.93 -18.60 4.89
C LYS A 148 -9.98 -18.47 6.09
N ARG A 149 -10.37 -17.69 7.09
CA ARG A 149 -9.59 -17.47 8.32
C ARG A 149 -10.35 -18.06 9.49
N TRP A 150 -9.64 -18.64 10.42
CA TRP A 150 -10.18 -19.13 11.69
C TRP A 150 -9.12 -19.04 12.78
N GLU A 151 -9.59 -19.03 14.01
CA GLU A 151 -8.76 -19.03 15.20
C GLU A 151 -8.98 -20.32 15.95
N ASP A 152 -7.94 -20.92 16.48
CA ASP A 152 -8.05 -22.08 17.35
C ASP A 152 -8.24 -21.67 18.81
N LYS A 153 -8.45 -22.66 19.68
CA LYS A 153 -8.67 -22.47 21.12
C LYS A 153 -7.47 -21.81 21.84
N ASP A 154 -6.30 -21.84 21.25
CA ASP A 154 -5.07 -21.30 21.81
C ASP A 154 -4.75 -19.90 21.26
N GLY A 155 -5.66 -19.30 20.45
CA GLY A 155 -5.54 -17.97 19.85
C GLY A 155 -4.67 -17.93 18.60
N ASN A 156 -4.31 -19.07 18.02
CA ASN A 156 -3.54 -19.10 16.78
C ASN A 156 -4.45 -18.85 15.58
N ILE A 157 -4.03 -17.95 14.72
CA ILE A 157 -4.78 -17.58 13.52
C ILE A 157 -4.28 -18.36 12.32
N TYR A 158 -5.18 -19.04 11.66
CA TYR A 158 -4.95 -19.79 10.45
C TYR A 158 -5.64 -19.12 9.27
N ALA A 159 -5.03 -19.23 8.10
CA ALA A 159 -5.60 -18.70 6.86
C ALA A 159 -5.37 -19.69 5.71
N LYS A 160 -6.43 -20.01 4.99
CA LYS A 160 -6.38 -20.79 3.76
C LYS A 160 -6.85 -19.90 2.60
N ARG A 161 -6.01 -19.72 1.61
CA ARG A 161 -6.39 -19.00 0.39
C ARG A 161 -7.38 -19.85 -0.41
N VAL A 162 -8.49 -19.25 -0.80
CA VAL A 162 -9.57 -19.92 -1.55
C VAL A 162 -9.85 -19.26 -2.89
N GLY A 163 -9.30 -18.06 -3.13
CA GLY A 163 -9.37 -17.36 -4.40
C GLY A 163 -8.25 -16.35 -4.55
N THR A 164 -7.83 -16.13 -5.78
CA THR A 164 -6.77 -15.18 -6.14
C THR A 164 -7.12 -14.51 -7.46
N ALA A 165 -7.00 -13.17 -7.51
CA ALA A 165 -6.93 -12.42 -8.74
C ALA A 165 -5.71 -11.50 -8.66
N VAL A 166 -4.91 -11.46 -9.72
CA VAL A 166 -3.71 -10.62 -9.83
C VAL A 166 -3.71 -9.96 -11.20
N VAL A 167 -3.55 -8.65 -11.21
CA VAL A 167 -3.39 -7.87 -12.44
C VAL A 167 -2.07 -7.10 -12.35
N ARG A 168 -1.24 -7.22 -13.39
CA ARG A 168 0.03 -6.51 -13.54
C ARG A 168 -0.04 -5.60 -14.75
N TYR A 169 0.39 -4.37 -14.58
CA TYR A 169 0.30 -3.34 -15.60
C TYR A 169 1.67 -3.13 -16.23
N TYR A 170 1.84 -3.60 -17.46
CA TYR A 170 3.11 -3.50 -18.20
C TYR A 170 3.16 -2.32 -19.18
N THR A 171 2.04 -1.64 -19.40
CA THR A 171 1.93 -0.52 -20.34
C THR A 171 1.16 0.65 -19.73
N CYS A 172 1.49 1.87 -20.17
CA CYS A 172 0.76 3.08 -19.78
C CYS A 172 -0.53 3.20 -20.58
N LEU A 173 -1.61 2.60 -20.11
CA LEU A 173 -2.91 2.65 -20.77
C LEU A 173 -4.01 3.04 -19.77
N LEU A 174 -5.06 3.67 -20.29
CA LEU A 174 -6.29 3.89 -19.55
C LEU A 174 -7.26 2.75 -19.93
N TYR A 175 -7.57 1.90 -18.99
CA TYR A 175 -8.51 0.79 -19.18
C TYR A 175 -9.50 0.69 -18.03
N THR A 176 -10.71 0.27 -18.38
CA THR A 176 -11.65 -0.38 -17.46
C THR A 176 -11.40 -1.87 -17.61
N SER A 177 -10.97 -2.55 -16.56
CA SER A 177 -10.74 -3.98 -16.61
C SER A 177 -11.79 -4.72 -15.79
N ASP A 178 -12.48 -5.65 -16.41
CA ASP A 178 -13.17 -6.73 -15.72
C ASP A 178 -12.16 -7.84 -15.48
N ALA A 179 -11.71 -7.99 -14.24
CA ALA A 179 -10.91 -9.14 -13.85
C ALA A 179 -11.85 -10.32 -13.57
N ALA A 180 -12.52 -10.78 -14.61
CA ALA A 180 -13.22 -12.05 -14.62
C ALA A 180 -12.63 -12.88 -15.77
N ASP A 181 -12.13 -14.01 -15.44
CA ASP A 181 -11.67 -15.13 -16.25
C ASP A 181 -10.15 -15.37 -16.15
N ASP A 182 -9.86 -16.28 -15.27
CA ASP A 182 -9.25 -17.60 -15.51
C ASP A 182 -9.39 -18.48 -14.26
#